data_d8eda1860748528fdaf68d0154b41557
#
_entry.id   d8eda1860748528fdaf68d0154b41557
#
_cell.length_a   1.000
_cell.length_b   1.000
_cell.length_c   1.000
_cell.angle_alpha   90.00
_cell.angle_beta   90.00
_cell.angle_gamma   90.00
#
_symmetry.space_group_name_H-M   'P 1'
#
loop_
_entity.id
_entity.type
_entity.pdbx_description
1 polymer ?
#
loop_
_entity_poly.entity_id
_entity_poly.type
_entity_poly.pdbx_seq_one_letter_code
_entity_poly.pdbx_strand_id
1 'polypeptide(L)'
;MRKLHHLALSPFCRKVRLVLAEKKLEVELIDEPVWEKKLDFIRFSPSGKVPLLKEGSSVYTESTPICEYLDESYPIPKLIPADKKFRFESRRINCWF
;
A
#
# COMPACT_ATOMS: atom_id res chain seq x y z
N MET A 1 8.07 -13.91 -1.90
CA MET A 1 6.76 -13.37 -2.28
C MET A 1 6.40 -12.18 -1.41
N ARG A 2 5.76 -11.17 -1.99
CA ARG A 2 5.26 -10.01 -1.23
C ARG A 2 4.13 -10.42 -0.31
N LYS A 3 4.07 -9.81 0.85
CA LYS A 3 2.99 -10.03 1.81
C LYS A 3 2.34 -8.70 2.14
N LEU A 4 1.03 -8.63 2.04
CA LEU A 4 0.26 -7.45 2.39
C LEU A 4 -0.63 -7.76 3.59
N HIS A 5 -0.33 -7.13 4.71
CA HIS A 5 -1.20 -7.17 5.88
C HIS A 5 -2.30 -6.15 5.67
N HIS A 6 -3.54 -6.60 5.69
CA HIS A 6 -4.68 -5.76 5.31
C HIS A 6 -5.96 -6.12 6.06
N LEU A 7 -6.95 -5.26 5.90
CA LEU A 7 -8.34 -5.55 6.26
C LEU A 7 -9.16 -5.38 4.99
N ALA A 8 -10.02 -6.36 4.70
CA ALA A 8 -10.79 -6.36 3.45
C ALA A 8 -11.65 -5.11 3.26
N LEU A 9 -12.19 -4.57 4.36
CA LEU A 9 -13.08 -3.41 4.31
C LEU A 9 -12.36 -2.07 4.37
N SER A 10 -11.04 -2.06 4.56
CA SER A 10 -10.29 -0.81 4.66
C SER A 10 -10.12 -0.17 3.28
N PRO A 11 -10.53 1.11 3.11
CA PRO A 11 -10.33 1.81 1.84
C PRO A 11 -8.84 2.03 1.54
N PHE A 12 -8.02 2.20 2.57
CA PHE A 12 -6.57 2.38 2.39
C PHE A 12 -5.92 1.10 1.87
N CYS A 13 -6.31 -0.05 2.40
CA CYS A 13 -5.83 -1.33 1.91
C CYS A 13 -6.32 -1.61 0.49
N ARG A 14 -7.53 -1.20 0.17
CA ARG A 14 -8.10 -1.36 -1.15
C ARG A 14 -7.26 -0.63 -2.20
N LYS A 15 -6.80 0.59 -1.89
CA LYS A 15 -5.94 1.34 -2.81
C LYS A 15 -4.68 0.54 -3.15
N VAL A 16 -4.03 -0.02 -2.15
CA VAL A 16 -2.81 -0.81 -2.36
C VAL A 16 -3.11 -2.06 -3.17
N ARG A 17 -4.21 -2.76 -2.87
CA ARG A 17 -4.60 -3.95 -3.63
C ARG A 17 -4.86 -3.63 -5.10
N LEU A 18 -5.51 -2.49 -5.37
CA LEU A 18 -5.78 -2.07 -6.75
C LEU A 18 -4.48 -1.79 -7.50
N VAL A 19 -3.52 -1.11 -6.87
CA VAL A 19 -2.23 -0.85 -7.50
C VAL A 19 -1.50 -2.15 -7.80
N LEU A 20 -1.46 -3.07 -6.85
CA LEU A 20 -0.84 -4.39 -7.06
C LEU A 20 -1.50 -5.13 -8.21
N ALA A 21 -2.82 -5.12 -8.28
CA ALA A 21 -3.56 -5.79 -9.34
C ALA A 21 -3.30 -5.16 -10.71
N GLU A 22 -3.30 -3.83 -10.79
CA GLU A 22 -3.05 -3.13 -12.05
C GLU A 22 -1.64 -3.42 -12.58
N LYS A 23 -0.68 -3.57 -11.68
CA LYS A 23 0.70 -3.87 -12.06
C LYS A 23 0.96 -5.37 -12.20
N LYS A 24 -0.06 -6.19 -11.98
CA LYS A 24 0.01 -7.66 -12.07
C LYS A 24 1.12 -8.24 -11.19
N LEU A 25 1.26 -7.69 -10.00
CA LEU A 25 2.23 -8.16 -9.02
C LEU A 25 1.59 -9.17 -8.10
N GLU A 26 2.28 -10.29 -7.89
CA GLU A 26 1.81 -11.33 -6.99
C GLU A 26 2.01 -10.88 -5.54
N VAL A 27 1.02 -11.16 -4.70
CA VAL A 27 1.05 -10.79 -3.28
C VAL A 27 0.24 -11.79 -2.49
N GLU A 28 0.72 -12.14 -1.30
CA GLU A 28 -0.05 -12.92 -0.34
C GLU A 28 -0.79 -11.94 0.56
N LEU A 29 -2.12 -12.07 0.61
CA LEU A 29 -2.95 -11.21 1.47
C LEU A 29 -3.08 -11.85 2.83
N ILE A 30 -2.77 -11.11 3.88
CA ILE A 30 -2.83 -11.57 5.26
C ILE A 30 -3.83 -10.70 6.00
N ASP A 31 -4.92 -11.30 6.50
CA ASP A 31 -5.89 -10.58 7.33
C ASP A 31 -5.25 -10.23 8.66
N GLU A 32 -5.22 -8.94 8.98
CA GLU A 32 -4.58 -8.47 10.20
C GLU A 32 -5.63 -7.90 11.16
N PRO A 33 -5.91 -8.60 12.27
CA PRO A 33 -6.87 -8.10 13.25
C PRO A 33 -6.22 -6.99 14.09
N VAL A 34 -6.23 -5.77 13.56
CA VAL A 34 -5.51 -4.64 14.18
C VAL A 34 -5.99 -4.33 15.60
N TRP A 35 -7.25 -4.67 15.91
CA TRP A 35 -7.80 -4.47 17.27
C TRP A 35 -7.14 -5.37 18.32
N GLU A 36 -6.50 -6.46 17.89
CA GLU A 36 -5.80 -7.36 18.81
C GLU A 36 -4.42 -6.86 19.19
N LYS A 37 -3.88 -5.89 18.47
CA LYS A 37 -2.57 -5.28 18.71
C LYS A 37 -1.47 -6.33 18.92
N LYS A 38 -1.39 -7.29 18.00
CA LYS A 38 -0.39 -8.36 18.08
C LYS A 38 1.03 -7.76 18.10
N LEU A 39 1.85 -8.23 19.02
CA LEU A 39 3.20 -7.70 19.20
C LEU A 39 4.05 -7.82 17.93
N ASP A 40 3.93 -8.93 17.20
CA ASP A 40 4.69 -9.11 15.97
C ASP A 40 4.32 -8.07 14.93
N PHE A 41 3.03 -7.75 14.83
CA PHE A 41 2.55 -6.74 13.89
C PHE A 41 3.00 -5.33 14.32
N ILE A 42 2.84 -5.01 15.61
CA ILE A 42 3.20 -3.69 16.16
C ILE A 42 4.69 -3.42 15.95
N ARG A 43 5.52 -4.46 16.02
CA ARG A 43 6.96 -4.32 15.78
C ARG A 43 7.25 -3.73 14.40
N PHE A 44 6.49 -4.14 13.38
CA PHE A 44 6.66 -3.65 12.02
C PHE A 44 5.81 -2.41 11.71
N SER A 45 4.72 -2.22 12.44
CA SER A 45 3.83 -1.07 12.27
C SER A 45 3.55 -0.45 13.63
N PRO A 46 4.43 0.46 14.11
CA PRO A 46 4.24 1.08 15.42
C PRO A 46 2.89 1.78 15.59
N SER A 47 2.30 2.29 14.52
CA SER A 47 0.97 2.90 14.56
C SER A 47 -0.14 1.86 14.74
N GLY A 48 0.16 0.58 14.53
CA GLY A 48 -0.82 -0.50 14.62
C GLY A 48 -1.84 -0.51 13.50
N LYS A 49 -1.55 0.18 12.39
CA LYS A 49 -2.50 0.33 11.28
C LYS A 49 -2.08 -0.49 10.07
N VAL A 50 -3.06 -0.82 9.24
CA VAL A 50 -2.85 -1.41 7.92
C VAL A 50 -3.11 -0.33 6.87
N PRO A 51 -2.59 -0.42 5.64
CA PRO A 51 -1.84 -1.54 5.08
C PRO A 51 -0.37 -1.56 5.51
N LEU A 52 0.23 -2.74 5.48
CA LEU A 52 1.66 -2.92 5.66
C LEU A 52 2.14 -3.91 4.61
N LEU A 53 3.08 -3.49 3.79
CA LEU A 53 3.62 -4.32 2.71
C LEU A 53 5.02 -4.78 3.08
N LYS A 54 5.23 -6.10 3.02
CA LYS A 54 6.56 -6.69 3.19
C LYS A 54 7.05 -7.18 1.82
N GLU A 55 8.25 -6.75 1.46
CA GLU A 55 8.88 -7.18 0.22
C GLU A 55 10.33 -7.53 0.55
N GLY A 56 10.63 -8.83 0.61
CA GLY A 56 11.92 -9.28 1.07
C GLY A 56 12.13 -8.91 2.53
N SER A 57 13.22 -8.23 2.84
CA SER A 57 13.50 -7.72 4.18
C SER A 57 12.97 -6.31 4.41
N SER A 58 12.37 -5.70 3.39
CA SER A 58 11.86 -4.34 3.46
C SER A 58 10.41 -4.31 3.92
N VAL A 59 10.07 -3.30 4.71
CA VAL A 59 8.72 -3.11 5.24
C VAL A 59 8.27 -1.69 4.88
N TYR A 60 7.10 -1.58 4.27
CA TYR A 60 6.52 -0.31 3.85
C TYR A 60 5.17 -0.12 4.51
N THR A 61 4.95 1.07 5.08
CA THR A 61 3.69 1.40 5.76
C THR A 61 3.08 2.64 5.11
N GLU A 62 1.79 2.86 5.38
CA GLU A 62 0.98 3.95 4.87
C GLU A 62 0.62 3.76 3.39
N SER A 63 -0.69 3.86 3.09
CA SER A 63 -1.20 3.53 1.76
C SER A 63 -0.61 4.39 0.64
N THR A 64 -0.55 5.71 0.85
CA THR A 64 -0.05 6.60 -0.20
C THR A 64 1.43 6.38 -0.52
N PRO A 65 2.34 6.35 0.48
CA PRO A 65 3.73 6.02 0.21
C PRO A 65 3.92 4.64 -0.43
N ILE A 66 3.13 3.63 0.00
CA ILE A 66 3.21 2.29 -0.60
C ILE A 66 2.85 2.35 -2.08
N CYS A 67 1.75 3.02 -2.42
CA CYS A 67 1.31 3.14 -3.82
C CYS A 67 2.35 3.87 -4.67
N GLU A 68 2.94 4.94 -4.15
CA GLU A 68 3.98 5.68 -4.86
C GLU A 68 5.25 4.84 -5.04
N TYR A 69 5.65 4.09 -4.00
CA TYR A 69 6.78 3.18 -4.10
C TYR A 69 6.57 2.13 -5.19
N LEU A 70 5.37 1.53 -5.22
CA LEU A 70 5.05 0.51 -6.22
C LEU A 70 5.04 1.10 -7.63
N ASP A 71 4.53 2.32 -7.80
CA ASP A 71 4.51 2.95 -9.10
C ASP A 71 5.90 3.31 -9.61
N GLU A 72 6.79 3.72 -8.71
CA GLU A 72 8.18 4.03 -9.06
C GLU A 72 9.00 2.77 -9.33
N SER A 73 8.81 1.73 -8.53
CA SER A 73 9.59 0.49 -8.61
C SER A 73 9.14 -0.39 -9.77
N TYR A 74 7.86 -0.34 -10.12
CA TYR A 74 7.25 -1.14 -11.20
C TYR A 74 6.50 -0.21 -12.14
N PRO A 75 7.23 0.53 -12.99
CA PRO A 75 6.65 1.66 -13.74
C PRO A 75 5.73 1.29 -14.90
N ILE A 76 5.52 0.02 -15.19
CA ILE A 76 4.64 -0.41 -16.29
C ILE A 76 3.49 -1.23 -15.74
N PRO A 77 2.22 -0.77 -15.85
CA PRO A 77 1.82 0.56 -16.33
C PRO A 77 2.08 1.66 -15.31
N LYS A 78 2.34 2.86 -15.79
CA LYS A 78 2.52 4.03 -14.93
C LYS A 78 1.15 4.51 -14.47
N LEU A 79 0.93 4.60 -13.16
CA LEU A 79 -0.36 4.99 -12.60
C LEU A 79 -0.38 6.44 -12.12
N ILE A 80 0.77 6.96 -11.68
CA ILE A 80 0.89 8.36 -11.28
C ILE A 80 1.52 9.11 -12.44
N PRO A 81 0.85 10.16 -12.97
CA PRO A 81 1.36 10.89 -14.14
C PRO A 81 2.74 11.51 -13.87
N ALA A 82 3.59 11.49 -14.89
CA ALA A 82 4.91 12.13 -14.83
C ALA A 82 4.81 13.64 -14.92
N ASP A 83 3.78 14.17 -15.60
CA ASP A 83 3.54 15.60 -15.70
C ASP A 83 3.20 16.18 -14.34
N LYS A 84 3.89 17.25 -13.96
CA LYS A 84 3.79 17.82 -12.61
C LYS A 84 2.37 18.26 -12.25
N LYS A 85 1.64 18.82 -13.20
CA LYS A 85 0.27 19.29 -12.98
C LYS A 85 -0.68 18.13 -12.72
N PHE A 86 -0.64 17.11 -13.56
CA PHE A 86 -1.49 15.94 -13.39
C PHE A 86 -1.10 15.12 -12.17
N ARG A 87 0.18 15.10 -11.85
CA ARG A 87 0.65 14.44 -10.62
C ARG A 87 0.09 15.13 -9.39
N PHE A 88 0.09 16.46 -9.37
CA PHE A 88 -0.49 17.22 -8.28
C PHE A 88 -1.98 16.90 -8.12
N GLU A 89 -2.73 16.89 -9.23
CA GLU A 89 -4.15 16.57 -9.20
C GLU A 89 -4.43 15.16 -8.70
N SER A 90 -3.62 14.18 -9.11
CA SER A 90 -3.75 12.81 -8.61
C SER A 90 -3.57 12.74 -7.11
N ARG A 91 -2.56 13.42 -6.58
CA ARG A 91 -2.29 13.44 -5.14
C ARG A 91 -3.39 14.18 -4.38
N ARG A 92 -3.90 15.27 -4.95
CA ARG A 92 -4.98 16.04 -4.34
C ARG A 92 -6.25 15.19 -4.20
N ILE A 93 -6.62 14.50 -5.26
CA ILE A 93 -7.79 13.63 -5.24
C ILE A 93 -7.59 12.48 -4.24
N ASN A 94 -6.39 11.92 -4.20
CA ASN A 94 -6.06 10.85 -3.27
C ASN A 94 -6.22 11.27 -1.81
N CYS A 95 -5.96 12.51 -1.49
CA CYS A 95 -6.11 13.03 -0.13
C CYS A 95 -7.58 13.16 0.32
N TRP A 96 -8.52 13.12 -0.62
CA TRP A 96 -9.95 13.16 -0.31
C TRP A 96 -10.44 11.84 0.30
N PHE A 97 -9.71 10.80 0.10
CA PHE A 97 -10.05 9.46 0.56
C PHE A 97 -9.05 9.00 1.60
#